data_48922966e68e4a55e4a554cd930fcb14
#
_entry.id   48922966e68e4a55e4a554cd930fcb14
#
_cell.length_a   1.000
_cell.length_b   1.000
_cell.length_c   1.000
_cell.angle_alpha   90.00
_cell.angle_beta   90.00
_cell.angle_gamma   90.00
#
_symmetry.space_group_name_H-M   'P 1'
#
loop_
_entity.id
_entity.type
_entity.pdbx_description
1 polymer ?
#
loop_
_entity_poly.entity_id
_entity_poly.type
_entity_poly.pdbx_seq_one_letter_code
_entity_poly.pdbx_strand_id
1 'polypeptide(L)'
;DRRTRSSSIPVLSLTPEGVAALPTDFFGSEDRLRLEVSVQAHQVVARNVAAFMDRGAPRTLVLGAHYDHLGYGEYGGSRHRGEPQIHNGADDNASGTAGLLALARYWAQQDESRFNFLFLAFSGEEMGLLGSAYFVRHPVIPLDSVVAMFNMDMIGRLQDSTRQLGVHGTGTALEWMPMVDSLAGPLRIKVSPAGTGSSDHQSFYLQNVPVLHFFTGTHEDYHKPSDDADRLNYQGMQLVLEYIIRLVRALPQQGRLSFRKTQNTENQATPRFRLTLGIMPDYFYEGEGVKVDGVTEGKPAALAGVRQGDTLLGLGDFVVRDMQTYMTALAGMEIGKTVTLRVQRNGSIVELQVRF
;
A
#
# COMPACT_ATOMS: atom_id res chain seq x y z
N ASP A 1 -18.74 -3.76 11.52
CA ASP A 1 -18.67 -2.54 12.29
C ASP A 1 -18.02 -2.71 13.67
N ARG A 2 -16.76 -3.16 13.67
CA ARG A 2 -15.94 -3.25 14.90
C ARG A 2 -15.03 -2.02 15.07
N ARG A 3 -15.28 -0.95 14.35
CA ARG A 3 -14.39 0.23 14.29
C ARG A 3 -14.83 1.38 15.19
N THR A 4 -16.01 1.32 15.76
CA THR A 4 -16.45 2.31 16.73
C THR A 4 -16.32 1.73 18.12
N ARG A 5 -15.22 2.00 18.82
CA ARG A 5 -15.33 2.05 20.28
C ARG A 5 -16.27 3.21 20.55
N SER A 6 -17.44 2.91 21.12
CA SER A 6 -18.29 3.95 21.66
C SER A 6 -17.43 4.80 22.61
N SER A 7 -17.19 6.06 22.27
CA SER A 7 -16.75 7.00 23.27
C SER A 7 -17.88 7.09 24.30
N SER A 8 -17.57 7.09 25.57
CA SER A 8 -18.55 7.32 26.62
C SER A 8 -19.17 8.71 26.55
N ILE A 9 -18.64 9.56 25.68
CA ILE A 9 -19.07 10.94 25.43
C ILE A 9 -19.36 11.04 23.93
N PRO A 10 -20.61 11.43 23.55
CA PRO A 10 -20.93 11.71 22.16
C PRO A 10 -20.06 12.86 21.63
N VAL A 11 -19.44 12.67 20.48
CA VAL A 11 -18.68 13.71 19.79
C VAL A 11 -19.44 14.11 18.53
N LEU A 12 -19.77 15.39 18.42
CA LEU A 12 -20.46 15.98 17.30
C LEU A 12 -19.58 17.02 16.62
N SER A 13 -19.40 16.91 15.32
CA SER A 13 -18.79 17.94 14.49
C SER A 13 -19.88 18.70 13.76
N LEU A 14 -19.93 20.01 13.92
CA LEU A 14 -20.86 20.86 13.20
C LEU A 14 -20.18 21.50 12.00
N THR A 15 -20.89 21.59 10.88
CA THR A 15 -20.45 22.39 9.74
C THR A 15 -20.56 23.89 10.08
N PRO A 16 -19.90 24.79 9.34
CA PRO A 16 -20.07 26.23 9.52
C PRO A 16 -21.55 26.67 9.50
N GLU A 17 -22.35 26.07 8.60
CA GLU A 17 -23.81 26.31 8.51
C GLU A 17 -24.53 25.79 9.74
N GLY A 18 -24.12 24.62 10.25
CA GLY A 18 -24.67 24.04 11.48
C GLY A 18 -24.39 24.93 12.71
N VAL A 19 -23.18 25.51 12.77
CA VAL A 19 -22.84 26.48 13.83
C VAL A 19 -23.64 27.76 13.67
N ALA A 20 -23.81 28.26 12.45
CA ALA A 20 -24.60 29.47 12.19
C ALA A 20 -26.13 29.30 12.49
N ALA A 21 -26.62 28.07 12.50
CA ALA A 21 -28.02 27.76 12.86
C ALA A 21 -28.25 27.70 14.36
N LEU A 22 -27.22 27.70 15.20
CA LEU A 22 -27.33 27.73 16.64
C LEU A 22 -27.58 29.18 17.14
N PRO A 23 -28.27 29.38 18.26
CA PRO A 23 -28.36 30.68 18.91
C PRO A 23 -26.94 31.23 19.18
N THR A 24 -26.76 32.54 19.08
CA THR A 24 -25.47 33.20 19.22
C THR A 24 -24.82 33.03 20.60
N ASP A 25 -25.65 32.77 21.62
CA ASP A 25 -25.27 32.55 23.01
C ASP A 25 -25.25 31.07 23.42
N PHE A 26 -25.49 30.14 22.46
CA PHE A 26 -25.64 28.71 22.73
C PHE A 26 -24.47 28.13 23.55
N PHE A 27 -23.24 28.48 23.20
CA PHE A 27 -22.02 27.96 23.87
C PHE A 27 -21.80 28.55 25.28
N GLY A 28 -22.58 29.50 25.71
CA GLY A 28 -22.53 30.10 27.05
C GLY A 28 -23.80 29.92 27.85
N SER A 29 -24.82 29.26 27.29
CA SER A 29 -26.12 29.04 27.91
C SER A 29 -26.24 27.66 28.57
N GLU A 30 -27.27 27.47 29.39
CA GLU A 30 -27.68 26.15 29.91
C GLU A 30 -28.53 25.36 28.91
N ASP A 31 -28.66 25.82 27.68
CA ASP A 31 -29.48 25.20 26.65
C ASP A 31 -28.98 23.79 26.31
N ARG A 32 -29.94 22.91 26.04
CA ARG A 32 -29.68 21.51 25.72
C ARG A 32 -30.01 21.23 24.27
N LEU A 33 -29.07 20.68 23.55
CA LEU A 33 -29.31 20.15 22.22
C LEU A 33 -29.80 18.70 22.32
N ARG A 34 -30.98 18.43 21.74
CA ARG A 34 -31.47 17.07 21.55
C ARG A 34 -31.05 16.61 20.15
N LEU A 35 -30.29 15.56 20.07
CA LEU A 35 -29.81 14.96 18.82
C LEU A 35 -30.44 13.58 18.64
N GLU A 36 -31.04 13.34 17.48
CA GLU A 36 -31.45 12.01 17.05
C GLU A 36 -30.56 11.61 15.85
N VAL A 37 -29.77 10.55 16.03
CA VAL A 37 -28.89 10.04 14.97
C VAL A 37 -29.33 8.63 14.61
N SER A 38 -29.69 8.42 13.34
CA SER A 38 -29.92 7.11 12.77
C SER A 38 -28.75 6.74 11.86
N VAL A 39 -28.04 5.67 12.21
CA VAL A 39 -26.93 5.14 11.38
C VAL A 39 -27.39 3.85 10.74
N GLN A 40 -27.49 3.85 9.42
CA GLN A 40 -27.73 2.65 8.64
C GLN A 40 -26.40 2.06 8.19
N ALA A 41 -26.15 0.80 8.57
CA ALA A 41 -24.99 0.08 8.08
C ALA A 41 -25.27 -0.44 6.66
N HIS A 42 -24.53 0.06 5.67
CA HIS A 42 -24.51 -0.53 4.34
C HIS A 42 -23.47 -1.63 4.30
N GLN A 43 -23.90 -2.85 3.97
CA GLN A 43 -22.98 -3.96 3.71
C GLN A 43 -22.75 -4.06 2.21
N VAL A 44 -21.50 -3.98 1.81
CA VAL A 44 -21.05 -4.20 0.44
C VAL A 44 -20.31 -5.54 0.38
N VAL A 45 -20.67 -6.38 -0.58
CA VAL A 45 -19.99 -7.65 -0.81
C VAL A 45 -18.88 -7.43 -1.83
N ALA A 46 -17.64 -7.50 -1.36
CA ALA A 46 -16.46 -7.55 -2.22
C ALA A 46 -16.08 -9.02 -2.52
N ARG A 47 -15.42 -9.27 -3.63
CA ARG A 47 -15.01 -10.62 -4.05
C ARG A 47 -13.57 -10.59 -4.52
N ASN A 48 -12.75 -11.52 -4.02
CA ASN A 48 -11.50 -11.86 -4.70
C ASN A 48 -11.81 -12.76 -5.87
N VAL A 49 -11.02 -12.67 -6.94
CA VAL A 49 -11.07 -13.59 -8.07
C VAL A 49 -9.85 -14.48 -8.00
N ALA A 50 -10.05 -15.80 -7.99
CA ALA A 50 -8.98 -16.78 -7.94
C ALA A 50 -9.06 -17.71 -9.16
N ALA A 51 -7.96 -17.87 -9.88
CA ALA A 51 -7.82 -18.82 -10.96
C ALA A 51 -6.67 -19.78 -10.64
N PHE A 52 -6.97 -21.07 -10.58
CA PHE A 52 -5.97 -22.09 -10.28
C PHE A 52 -5.60 -22.85 -11.56
N MET A 53 -4.31 -22.88 -11.83
CA MET A 53 -3.72 -23.66 -12.93
C MET A 53 -3.01 -24.88 -12.34
N ASP A 54 -3.68 -26.00 -12.39
CA ASP A 54 -3.14 -27.27 -11.92
C ASP A 54 -2.13 -27.85 -12.95
N ARG A 55 -0.95 -28.15 -12.47
CA ARG A 55 0.14 -28.79 -13.22
C ARG A 55 0.55 -30.14 -12.62
N GLY A 56 -0.23 -30.62 -11.66
CA GLY A 56 0.11 -31.83 -10.89
C GLY A 56 1.32 -31.64 -9.97
N ALA A 57 1.72 -30.41 -9.72
CA ALA A 57 2.88 -30.11 -8.90
C ALA A 57 2.53 -30.15 -7.40
N PRO A 58 3.49 -30.52 -6.52
CA PRO A 58 3.25 -30.52 -5.07
C PRO A 58 3.23 -29.11 -4.47
N ARG A 59 3.63 -28.10 -5.23
CA ARG A 59 3.81 -26.70 -4.77
C ARG A 59 3.11 -25.72 -5.67
N THR A 60 2.68 -24.61 -5.10
CA THR A 60 1.97 -23.55 -5.83
C THR A 60 2.72 -22.24 -5.70
N LEU A 61 2.90 -21.53 -6.82
CA LEU A 61 3.31 -20.14 -6.86
C LEU A 61 2.07 -19.26 -6.94
N VAL A 62 1.99 -18.26 -6.07
CA VAL A 62 0.92 -17.26 -6.08
C VAL A 62 1.40 -16.03 -6.84
N LEU A 63 0.61 -15.58 -7.79
CA LEU A 63 0.75 -14.31 -8.48
C LEU A 63 -0.46 -13.45 -8.16
N GLY A 64 -0.26 -12.23 -7.70
CA GLY A 64 -1.34 -11.38 -7.20
C GLY A 64 -1.25 -9.94 -7.66
N ALA A 65 -2.42 -9.30 -7.74
CA ALA A 65 -2.61 -7.87 -7.91
C ALA A 65 -3.99 -7.49 -7.36
N HIS A 66 -4.19 -6.30 -6.85
CA HIS A 66 -5.55 -5.84 -6.55
C HIS A 66 -6.21 -5.26 -7.80
N TYR A 67 -7.54 -5.31 -7.84
CA TYR A 67 -8.32 -4.84 -8.99
C TYR A 67 -9.37 -3.80 -8.60
N ASP A 68 -9.48 -3.49 -7.32
CA ASP A 68 -10.26 -2.36 -6.83
C ASP A 68 -9.44 -1.06 -6.93
N HIS A 69 -10.15 0.06 -6.95
CA HIS A 69 -9.59 1.40 -6.85
C HIS A 69 -10.62 2.33 -6.19
N LEU A 70 -10.36 3.63 -6.19
CA LEU A 70 -11.07 4.63 -5.37
C LEU A 70 -12.48 4.99 -5.86
N GLY A 71 -12.95 4.48 -7.01
CA GLY A 71 -14.26 4.82 -7.57
C GLY A 71 -14.39 6.31 -7.84
N TYR A 72 -15.34 6.98 -7.17
CA TYR A 72 -15.51 8.43 -7.26
C TYR A 72 -14.64 9.22 -6.25
N GLY A 73 -13.83 8.52 -5.45
CA GLY A 73 -12.98 9.14 -4.42
C GLY A 73 -13.72 9.53 -3.13
N GLU A 74 -14.97 9.10 -2.96
CA GLU A 74 -15.84 9.51 -1.84
C GLU A 74 -15.47 8.82 -0.51
N TYR A 75 -14.86 7.64 -0.57
CA TYR A 75 -14.54 6.83 0.61
C TYR A 75 -13.13 7.07 1.18
N GLY A 76 -12.44 8.09 0.72
CA GLY A 76 -11.08 8.44 1.12
C GLY A 76 -10.02 7.96 0.13
N GLY A 77 -8.74 8.20 0.44
CA GLY A 77 -7.62 7.87 -0.43
C GLY A 77 -7.38 8.89 -1.55
N SER A 78 -8.43 9.48 -2.12
CA SER A 78 -8.31 10.42 -3.24
C SER A 78 -7.44 11.63 -2.92
N ARG A 79 -6.62 12.01 -3.89
CA ARG A 79 -5.84 13.25 -3.92
C ARG A 79 -6.45 14.31 -4.86
N HIS A 80 -7.59 13.98 -5.48
CA HIS A 80 -8.37 14.94 -6.24
C HIS A 80 -9.13 15.88 -5.33
N ARG A 81 -9.34 17.12 -5.81
CA ARG A 81 -10.12 18.14 -5.14
C ARG A 81 -11.19 18.66 -6.07
N GLY A 82 -12.32 18.97 -5.53
CA GLY A 82 -13.49 19.42 -6.26
C GLY A 82 -14.59 18.37 -6.24
N GLU A 83 -15.47 18.45 -7.23
CA GLU A 83 -16.58 17.50 -7.37
C GLU A 83 -16.05 16.06 -7.55
N PRO A 84 -16.76 15.07 -7.00
CA PRO A 84 -16.40 13.67 -7.16
C PRO A 84 -16.22 13.29 -8.64
N GLN A 85 -15.11 12.65 -8.96
CA GLN A 85 -14.78 12.20 -10.31
C GLN A 85 -14.35 10.74 -10.28
N ILE A 86 -14.55 10.03 -11.41
CA ILE A 86 -14.08 8.67 -11.56
C ILE A 86 -12.55 8.65 -11.52
N HIS A 87 -12.00 7.82 -10.63
CA HIS A 87 -10.59 7.51 -10.57
C HIS A 87 -10.37 6.25 -11.40
N ASN A 88 -9.70 6.40 -12.54
CA ASN A 88 -9.52 5.31 -13.49
C ASN A 88 -8.53 4.25 -12.99
N GLY A 89 -7.53 4.65 -12.20
CA GLY A 89 -6.58 3.70 -11.59
C GLY A 89 -5.81 2.89 -12.62
N ALA A 90 -5.34 3.55 -13.69
CA ALA A 90 -4.69 2.82 -14.78
C ALA A 90 -3.37 2.19 -14.34
N ASP A 91 -2.54 2.93 -13.59
CA ASP A 91 -1.35 2.35 -12.98
C ASP A 91 -1.72 1.68 -11.65
N ASP A 92 -2.54 2.31 -10.83
CA ASP A 92 -2.98 1.84 -9.53
C ASP A 92 -4.45 1.32 -9.57
N ASN A 93 -4.79 0.03 -9.81
CA ASN A 93 -3.79 -0.98 -10.15
C ASN A 93 -4.27 -1.83 -11.34
N ALA A 94 -4.79 -1.16 -12.39
CA ALA A 94 -5.12 -1.89 -13.61
C ALA A 94 -3.84 -2.41 -14.30
N SER A 95 -2.68 -1.74 -14.12
CA SER A 95 -1.40 -2.21 -14.65
C SER A 95 -1.00 -3.57 -14.06
N GLY A 96 -1.09 -3.73 -12.74
CA GLY A 96 -0.82 -5.00 -12.06
C GLY A 96 -1.82 -6.08 -12.43
N THR A 97 -3.11 -5.73 -12.50
CA THR A 97 -4.17 -6.68 -12.91
C THR A 97 -4.00 -7.14 -14.36
N ALA A 98 -3.67 -6.24 -15.28
CA ALA A 98 -3.36 -6.59 -16.67
C ALA A 98 -2.10 -7.47 -16.75
N GLY A 99 -1.07 -7.15 -15.94
CA GLY A 99 0.12 -7.98 -15.79
C GLY A 99 -0.19 -9.39 -15.30
N LEU A 100 -1.08 -9.52 -14.31
CA LEU A 100 -1.56 -10.81 -13.80
C LEU A 100 -2.21 -11.63 -14.91
N LEU A 101 -3.08 -11.05 -15.72
CA LEU A 101 -3.73 -11.70 -16.85
C LEU A 101 -2.71 -12.09 -17.94
N ALA A 102 -1.74 -11.23 -18.23
CA ALA A 102 -0.68 -11.51 -19.20
C ALA A 102 0.19 -12.70 -18.74
N LEU A 103 0.55 -12.77 -17.47
CA LEU A 103 1.29 -13.87 -16.88
C LEU A 103 0.47 -15.16 -16.88
N ALA A 104 -0.83 -15.09 -16.58
CA ALA A 104 -1.71 -16.25 -16.65
C ALA A 104 -1.75 -16.83 -18.08
N ARG A 105 -1.92 -15.96 -19.07
CA ARG A 105 -1.90 -16.35 -20.49
C ARG A 105 -0.54 -16.93 -20.89
N TYR A 106 0.54 -16.30 -20.46
CA TYR A 106 1.89 -16.78 -20.76
C TYR A 106 2.12 -18.19 -20.20
N TRP A 107 1.87 -18.39 -18.90
CA TRP A 107 2.08 -19.69 -18.28
C TRP A 107 1.14 -20.78 -18.81
N ALA A 108 -0.07 -20.43 -19.25
CA ALA A 108 -0.98 -21.38 -19.91
C ALA A 108 -0.40 -21.98 -21.19
N GLN A 109 0.50 -21.24 -21.85
CA GLN A 109 1.15 -21.68 -23.10
C GLN A 109 2.51 -22.33 -22.87
N GLN A 110 3.02 -22.36 -21.63
CA GLN A 110 4.29 -22.98 -21.30
C GLN A 110 4.08 -24.38 -20.73
N ASP A 111 5.04 -25.25 -21.00
CA ASP A 111 5.09 -26.59 -20.43
C ASP A 111 5.84 -26.59 -19.09
N GLU A 112 5.41 -25.70 -18.16
CA GLU A 112 5.98 -25.57 -16.83
C GLU A 112 5.19 -26.44 -15.85
N SER A 113 5.82 -27.45 -15.31
CA SER A 113 5.21 -28.43 -14.39
C SER A 113 5.83 -28.43 -12.98
N ARG A 114 6.78 -27.54 -12.71
CA ARG A 114 7.42 -27.47 -11.38
C ARG A 114 6.49 -26.91 -10.30
N PHE A 115 5.55 -26.07 -10.71
CA PHE A 115 4.61 -25.40 -9.83
C PHE A 115 3.20 -25.45 -10.41
N ASN A 116 2.20 -25.55 -9.55
CA ASN A 116 0.87 -25.03 -9.85
C ASN A 116 0.91 -23.51 -9.75
N PHE A 117 0.03 -22.82 -10.44
CA PHE A 117 -0.09 -21.39 -10.34
C PHE A 117 -1.44 -21.00 -9.78
N LEU A 118 -1.46 -20.08 -8.83
CA LEU A 118 -2.66 -19.44 -8.33
C LEU A 118 -2.59 -17.96 -8.64
N PHE A 119 -3.46 -17.51 -9.52
CA PHE A 119 -3.62 -16.10 -9.89
C PHE A 119 -4.72 -15.51 -9.03
N LEU A 120 -4.42 -14.44 -8.33
CA LEU A 120 -5.32 -13.78 -7.40
C LEU A 120 -5.49 -12.31 -7.75
N ALA A 121 -6.72 -11.91 -8.08
CA ALA A 121 -7.09 -10.51 -8.12
C ALA A 121 -7.81 -10.17 -6.82
N PHE A 122 -7.21 -9.31 -6.00
CA PHE A 122 -7.75 -8.93 -4.70
C PHE A 122 -8.70 -7.74 -4.82
N SER A 123 -9.67 -7.67 -3.92
CA SER A 123 -10.57 -6.54 -3.77
C SER A 123 -10.40 -5.90 -2.39
N GLY A 124 -10.62 -4.60 -2.29
CA GLY A 124 -10.56 -3.87 -1.03
C GLY A 124 -9.13 -3.69 -0.51
N GLU A 125 -8.15 -3.63 -1.38
CA GLU A 125 -6.77 -3.27 -1.05
C GLU A 125 -6.74 -1.83 -0.54
N GLU A 126 -7.34 -0.90 -1.27
CA GLU A 126 -7.44 0.53 -0.97
C GLU A 126 -8.15 0.84 0.36
N MET A 127 -8.90 -0.12 0.86
CA MET A 127 -9.57 -0.05 2.17
C MET A 127 -8.77 -0.72 3.30
N GLY A 128 -7.51 -1.05 3.05
CA GLY A 128 -6.56 -1.63 3.99
C GLY A 128 -6.42 -3.15 3.86
N LEU A 129 -6.08 -3.63 2.69
CA LEU A 129 -5.71 -5.01 2.36
C LEU A 129 -6.82 -6.03 2.69
N LEU A 130 -8.10 -5.65 2.59
CA LEU A 130 -9.20 -6.47 3.07
C LEU A 130 -9.28 -7.81 2.35
N GLY A 131 -9.05 -7.81 1.02
CA GLY A 131 -9.16 -8.99 0.18
C GLY A 131 -8.05 -10.01 0.45
N SER A 132 -6.80 -9.58 0.44
CA SER A 132 -5.68 -10.48 0.73
C SER A 132 -5.70 -10.97 2.19
N ALA A 133 -6.06 -10.10 3.13
CA ALA A 133 -6.23 -10.48 4.54
C ALA A 133 -7.37 -11.48 4.74
N TYR A 134 -8.45 -11.39 3.95
CA TYR A 134 -9.51 -12.39 3.95
C TYR A 134 -9.01 -13.71 3.34
N PHE A 135 -8.32 -13.65 2.20
CA PHE A 135 -7.82 -14.83 1.50
C PHE A 135 -6.90 -15.67 2.38
N VAL A 136 -5.91 -15.06 3.03
CA VAL A 136 -4.96 -15.82 3.86
C VAL A 136 -5.59 -16.43 5.11
N ARG A 137 -6.74 -15.94 5.53
CA ARG A 137 -7.54 -16.54 6.63
C ARG A 137 -8.48 -17.63 6.16
N HIS A 138 -8.87 -17.60 4.88
CA HIS A 138 -9.80 -18.54 4.25
C HIS A 138 -9.22 -19.00 2.90
N PRO A 139 -8.03 -19.61 2.90
CA PRO A 139 -7.34 -19.92 1.66
C PRO A 139 -8.02 -21.09 0.93
N VAL A 140 -8.06 -21.00 -0.41
CA VAL A 140 -8.61 -22.07 -1.27
C VAL A 140 -7.62 -23.21 -1.52
N ILE A 141 -6.37 -23.02 -1.13
CA ILE A 141 -5.30 -24.03 -1.11
C ILE A 141 -4.54 -23.96 0.21
N PRO A 142 -3.90 -25.02 0.67
CA PRO A 142 -3.07 -24.97 1.85
C PRO A 142 -1.92 -23.95 1.68
N LEU A 143 -1.80 -22.95 2.55
CA LEU A 143 -0.72 -21.97 2.50
C LEU A 143 0.67 -22.62 2.64
N ASP A 144 0.72 -23.77 3.29
CA ASP A 144 1.92 -24.58 3.37
C ASP A 144 2.42 -25.14 2.03
N SER A 145 1.56 -25.22 1.03
CA SER A 145 1.93 -25.59 -0.33
C SER A 145 2.49 -24.42 -1.14
N VAL A 146 2.34 -23.18 -0.67
CA VAL A 146 2.78 -21.99 -1.39
C VAL A 146 4.29 -21.83 -1.26
N VAL A 147 4.99 -21.76 -2.40
CA VAL A 147 6.42 -21.51 -2.48
C VAL A 147 6.73 -20.06 -2.19
N ALA A 148 6.01 -19.17 -2.87
CA ALA A 148 6.14 -17.73 -2.75
C ALA A 148 4.88 -17.03 -3.27
N MET A 149 4.73 -15.75 -2.90
CA MET A 149 3.74 -14.85 -3.49
C MET A 149 4.44 -13.67 -4.15
N PHE A 150 4.16 -13.45 -5.43
CA PHE A 150 4.61 -12.32 -6.21
C PHE A 150 3.46 -11.34 -6.41
N ASN A 151 3.63 -10.13 -5.91
CA ASN A 151 2.62 -9.08 -5.96
C ASN A 151 3.00 -8.01 -6.96
N MET A 152 2.07 -7.62 -7.80
CA MET A 152 2.23 -6.55 -8.77
C MET A 152 1.27 -5.42 -8.43
N ASP A 153 1.85 -4.25 -8.16
CA ASP A 153 1.07 -3.07 -7.82
C ASP A 153 1.79 -1.84 -8.37
N MET A 154 1.13 -1.12 -9.25
CA MET A 154 1.68 0.01 -10.00
C MET A 154 2.96 -0.37 -10.79
N ILE A 155 2.83 -1.24 -11.79
CA ILE A 155 3.94 -1.67 -12.63
C ILE A 155 3.98 -0.97 -14.01
N GLY A 156 3.11 0.01 -14.23
CA GLY A 156 2.87 0.64 -15.53
C GLY A 156 3.62 1.94 -15.78
N ARG A 157 4.36 2.49 -14.81
CA ARG A 157 5.03 3.79 -14.94
C ARG A 157 6.55 3.70 -14.90
N LEU A 158 7.12 2.58 -15.35
CA LEU A 158 8.58 2.44 -15.47
C LEU A 158 9.15 3.56 -16.32
N GLN A 159 10.08 4.33 -15.78
CA GLN A 159 10.72 5.43 -16.50
C GLN A 159 11.81 4.91 -17.43
N ASP A 160 11.77 5.24 -18.72
CA ASP A 160 12.74 4.79 -19.72
C ASP A 160 14.17 5.23 -19.42
N SER A 161 14.34 6.41 -18.84
CA SER A 161 15.64 7.00 -18.51
C SER A 161 16.36 6.28 -17.38
N THR A 162 15.62 5.86 -16.35
CA THR A 162 16.17 5.23 -15.15
C THR A 162 16.01 3.72 -15.17
N ARG A 163 14.92 3.20 -15.76
CA ARG A 163 14.48 1.80 -15.74
C ARG A 163 14.46 1.22 -14.33
N GLN A 164 14.12 2.05 -13.36
CA GLN A 164 14.18 1.69 -11.95
C GLN A 164 12.92 0.95 -11.53
N LEU A 165 13.08 -0.24 -10.97
CA LEU A 165 12.01 -1.08 -10.44
C LEU A 165 12.27 -1.36 -8.97
N GLY A 166 11.32 -1.04 -8.12
CA GLY A 166 11.30 -1.45 -6.71
C GLY A 166 10.92 -2.92 -6.59
N VAL A 167 11.71 -3.67 -5.82
CA VAL A 167 11.43 -5.06 -5.46
C VAL A 167 11.51 -5.17 -3.94
N HIS A 168 10.35 -5.23 -3.29
CA HIS A 168 10.24 -5.33 -1.84
C HIS A 168 10.09 -6.79 -1.41
N GLY A 169 10.38 -7.09 -0.14
CA GLY A 169 10.31 -8.45 0.39
C GLY A 169 11.57 -9.29 0.16
N THR A 170 12.65 -8.69 -0.34
CA THR A 170 13.89 -9.42 -0.68
C THR A 170 14.59 -10.04 0.55
N GLY A 171 14.25 -9.60 1.77
CA GLY A 171 14.72 -10.20 3.03
C GLY A 171 13.88 -11.40 3.49
N THR A 172 12.75 -11.70 2.82
CA THR A 172 11.80 -12.74 3.27
C THR A 172 12.24 -14.17 2.94
N ALA A 173 13.26 -14.33 2.08
CA ALA A 173 13.94 -15.60 1.86
C ALA A 173 15.42 -15.38 1.53
N LEU A 174 16.24 -16.40 1.83
CA LEU A 174 17.70 -16.34 1.58
C LEU A 174 18.02 -16.29 0.09
N GLU A 175 17.19 -16.94 -0.71
CA GLU A 175 17.39 -17.14 -2.14
C GLU A 175 17.10 -15.88 -2.96
N TRP A 176 16.39 -14.87 -2.39
CA TRP A 176 15.95 -13.72 -3.15
C TRP A 176 17.10 -12.85 -3.69
N MET A 177 18.02 -12.43 -2.82
CA MET A 177 19.04 -11.46 -3.24
C MET A 177 19.88 -11.91 -4.41
N PRO A 178 20.44 -13.16 -4.45
CA PRO A 178 21.20 -13.63 -5.62
C PRO A 178 20.36 -13.66 -6.91
N MET A 179 19.06 -13.99 -6.81
CA MET A 179 18.18 -14.09 -7.97
C MET A 179 17.76 -12.72 -8.48
N VAL A 180 17.33 -11.84 -7.56
CA VAL A 180 16.81 -10.50 -7.87
C VAL A 180 17.84 -9.69 -8.64
N ASP A 181 19.09 -9.71 -8.21
CA ASP A 181 20.15 -8.92 -8.81
C ASP A 181 20.64 -9.52 -10.13
N SER A 182 20.94 -10.84 -10.16
CA SER A 182 21.49 -11.51 -11.35
C SER A 182 20.54 -11.56 -12.55
N LEU A 183 19.22 -11.51 -12.31
CA LEU A 183 18.19 -11.64 -13.34
C LEU A 183 17.59 -10.30 -13.80
N ALA A 184 18.08 -9.18 -13.29
CA ALA A 184 17.57 -7.84 -13.56
C ALA A 184 17.50 -7.47 -15.06
N GLY A 185 18.46 -7.97 -15.86
CA GLY A 185 18.53 -7.63 -17.28
C GLY A 185 18.72 -6.12 -17.49
N PRO A 186 17.83 -5.43 -18.25
CA PRO A 186 17.96 -4.00 -18.48
C PRO A 186 17.42 -3.13 -17.33
N LEU A 187 16.81 -3.74 -16.30
CA LEU A 187 16.22 -3.03 -15.18
C LEU A 187 17.27 -2.66 -14.13
N ARG A 188 17.05 -1.57 -13.44
CA ARG A 188 17.81 -1.17 -12.25
C ARG A 188 16.98 -1.48 -11.03
N ILE A 189 17.31 -2.56 -10.34
CA ILE A 189 16.50 -3.01 -9.21
C ILE A 189 16.86 -2.20 -7.97
N LYS A 190 15.83 -1.68 -7.32
CA LYS A 190 15.89 -1.09 -5.98
C LYS A 190 15.24 -2.06 -5.00
N VAL A 191 16.05 -2.64 -4.13
CA VAL A 191 15.61 -3.66 -3.20
C VAL A 191 15.15 -3.07 -1.87
N SER A 192 14.12 -3.67 -1.29
CA SER A 192 13.74 -3.46 0.11
C SER A 192 13.61 -4.83 0.78
N PRO A 193 14.30 -5.09 1.90
CA PRO A 193 14.22 -6.37 2.58
C PRO A 193 12.88 -6.60 3.28
N ALA A 194 12.09 -5.55 3.57
CA ALA A 194 10.88 -5.64 4.36
C ALA A 194 9.81 -6.51 3.69
N GLY A 195 9.30 -7.49 4.41
CA GLY A 195 8.14 -8.28 3.99
C GLY A 195 6.81 -7.60 4.30
N THR A 196 6.83 -6.59 5.18
CA THR A 196 5.69 -5.71 5.44
C THR A 196 5.71 -4.52 4.47
N GLY A 197 4.53 -4.02 4.12
CA GLY A 197 4.39 -2.89 3.22
C GLY A 197 2.92 -2.51 3.04
N SER A 198 2.66 -1.59 2.12
CA SER A 198 1.33 -1.03 1.88
C SER A 198 0.56 -1.75 0.77
N SER A 199 0.88 -3.01 0.46
CA SER A 199 0.16 -3.78 -0.56
C SER A 199 -0.02 -5.25 -0.14
N ASP A 200 -0.74 -6.04 -0.92
CA ASP A 200 -1.27 -7.37 -0.61
C ASP A 200 -0.23 -8.44 -0.23
N HIS A 201 1.04 -8.27 -0.64
CA HIS A 201 2.14 -9.15 -0.25
C HIS A 201 2.29 -9.25 1.28
N GLN A 202 1.99 -8.18 2.01
CA GLN A 202 2.07 -8.16 3.47
C GLN A 202 1.20 -9.25 4.11
N SER A 203 -0.01 -9.46 3.58
CA SER A 203 -0.92 -10.48 4.13
C SER A 203 -0.32 -11.88 4.08
N PHE A 204 0.38 -12.21 2.99
CA PHE A 204 1.08 -13.51 2.84
C PHE A 204 2.33 -13.60 3.69
N TYR A 205 3.12 -12.55 3.73
CA TYR A 205 4.30 -12.49 4.59
C TYR A 205 3.97 -12.76 6.05
N LEU A 206 2.87 -12.21 6.57
CA LEU A 206 2.40 -12.44 7.93
C LEU A 206 1.98 -13.90 8.20
N GLN A 207 1.80 -14.71 7.15
CA GLN A 207 1.58 -16.15 7.21
C GLN A 207 2.86 -16.97 6.94
N ASN A 208 4.02 -16.36 7.04
CA ASN A 208 5.34 -16.96 6.77
C ASN A 208 5.49 -17.49 5.33
N VAL A 209 4.85 -16.85 4.37
CA VAL A 209 5.07 -17.09 2.94
C VAL A 209 6.13 -16.10 2.45
N PRO A 210 7.21 -16.56 1.77
CA PRO A 210 8.15 -15.65 1.10
C PRO A 210 7.45 -14.81 0.05
N VAL A 211 7.77 -13.51 0.00
CA VAL A 211 7.09 -12.58 -0.90
C VAL A 211 8.09 -11.74 -1.69
N LEU A 212 7.69 -11.36 -2.91
CA LEU A 212 8.25 -10.24 -3.65
C LEU A 212 7.12 -9.33 -4.12
N HIS A 213 7.31 -8.04 -3.99
CA HIS A 213 6.38 -7.03 -4.46
C HIS A 213 7.09 -6.10 -5.44
N PHE A 214 6.48 -5.94 -6.63
CA PHE A 214 7.02 -5.19 -7.76
C PHE A 214 6.27 -3.88 -7.92
N PHE A 215 7.03 -2.78 -8.03
CA PHE A 215 6.51 -1.43 -7.99
C PHE A 215 7.40 -0.47 -8.80
N THR A 216 6.83 0.33 -9.69
CA THR A 216 7.61 1.28 -10.51
C THR A 216 7.75 2.67 -9.90
N GLY A 217 7.20 2.89 -8.72
CA GLY A 217 7.25 4.16 -8.00
C GLY A 217 5.95 4.93 -8.07
N THR A 218 5.80 5.86 -7.14
CA THR A 218 4.68 6.81 -7.17
C THR A 218 4.90 7.87 -8.25
N HIS A 219 3.81 8.48 -8.69
CA HIS A 219 3.82 9.53 -9.71
C HIS A 219 2.77 10.61 -9.38
N GLU A 220 2.79 11.70 -10.13
CA GLU A 220 1.91 12.85 -9.85
C GLU A 220 0.42 12.52 -9.96
N ASP A 221 0.05 11.52 -10.77
CA ASP A 221 -1.33 11.10 -11.00
C ASP A 221 -1.84 10.08 -9.95
N TYR A 222 -0.98 9.57 -9.07
CA TYR A 222 -1.34 8.60 -8.04
C TYR A 222 -2.54 9.06 -7.22
N HIS A 223 -3.57 8.21 -7.13
CA HIS A 223 -4.84 8.48 -6.45
C HIS A 223 -5.59 9.71 -6.99
N LYS A 224 -5.46 9.98 -8.29
CA LYS A 224 -6.19 11.04 -9.00
C LYS A 224 -6.95 10.52 -10.20
N PRO A 225 -8.01 11.22 -10.65
CA PRO A 225 -8.72 10.88 -11.89
C PRO A 225 -7.83 10.87 -13.14
N SER A 226 -6.66 11.53 -13.08
CA SER A 226 -5.71 11.62 -14.19
C SER A 226 -4.77 10.41 -14.31
N ASP A 227 -4.93 9.36 -13.49
CA ASP A 227 -4.22 8.09 -13.69
C ASP A 227 -4.88 7.28 -14.82
N ASP A 228 -4.55 7.68 -16.04
CA ASP A 228 -5.16 7.22 -17.29
C ASP A 228 -4.27 6.26 -18.07
N ALA A 229 -4.89 5.40 -18.88
CA ALA A 229 -4.22 4.34 -19.62
C ALA A 229 -3.24 4.87 -20.70
N ASP A 230 -3.45 6.05 -21.23
CA ASP A 230 -2.55 6.70 -22.21
C ASP A 230 -1.22 7.17 -21.58
N ARG A 231 -1.15 7.20 -20.26
CA ARG A 231 0.05 7.54 -19.51
C ARG A 231 0.93 6.35 -19.15
N LEU A 232 0.46 5.13 -19.43
CA LEU A 232 1.22 3.91 -19.11
C LEU A 232 2.37 3.67 -20.10
N ASN A 233 3.49 3.22 -19.57
CA ASN A 233 4.60 2.71 -20.34
C ASN A 233 4.45 1.20 -20.56
N TYR A 234 3.72 0.82 -21.61
CA TYR A 234 3.48 -0.58 -21.93
C TYR A 234 4.74 -1.38 -22.24
N GLN A 235 5.76 -0.75 -22.83
CA GLN A 235 7.07 -1.39 -23.07
C GLN A 235 7.79 -1.62 -21.74
N GLY A 236 7.71 -0.66 -20.82
CA GLY A 236 8.21 -0.81 -19.46
C GLY A 236 7.51 -1.94 -18.70
N MET A 237 6.18 -2.04 -18.80
CA MET A 237 5.41 -3.16 -18.22
C MET A 237 5.90 -4.50 -18.76
N GLN A 238 6.13 -4.61 -20.07
CA GLN A 238 6.67 -5.83 -20.66
C GLN A 238 8.02 -6.22 -20.04
N LEU A 239 8.93 -5.26 -19.83
CA LEU A 239 10.22 -5.53 -19.18
C LEU A 239 10.06 -6.05 -17.76
N VAL A 240 9.10 -5.49 -17.01
CA VAL A 240 8.78 -5.95 -15.64
C VAL A 240 8.24 -7.38 -15.67
N LEU A 241 7.30 -7.68 -16.55
CA LEU A 241 6.72 -9.03 -16.66
C LEU A 241 7.77 -10.07 -17.12
N GLU A 242 8.65 -9.72 -18.06
CA GLU A 242 9.76 -10.57 -18.46
C GLU A 242 10.72 -10.84 -17.29
N TYR A 243 10.96 -9.85 -16.45
CA TYR A 243 11.77 -10.02 -15.24
C TYR A 243 11.09 -10.98 -14.25
N ILE A 244 9.79 -10.82 -14.01
CA ILE A 244 9.00 -11.74 -13.16
C ILE A 244 9.07 -13.17 -13.72
N ILE A 245 8.94 -13.35 -15.03
CA ILE A 245 9.09 -14.67 -15.69
C ILE A 245 10.47 -15.27 -15.44
N ARG A 246 11.53 -14.47 -15.56
CA ARG A 246 12.91 -14.94 -15.26
C ARG A 246 13.06 -15.38 -13.82
N LEU A 247 12.51 -14.61 -12.87
CA LEU A 247 12.49 -14.99 -11.45
C LEU A 247 11.75 -16.30 -11.20
N VAL A 248 10.57 -16.47 -11.78
CA VAL A 248 9.79 -17.72 -11.66
C VAL A 248 10.57 -18.91 -12.22
N ARG A 249 11.23 -18.74 -13.38
CA ARG A 249 12.04 -19.80 -14.00
C ARG A 249 13.29 -20.14 -13.19
N ALA A 250 13.80 -19.23 -12.41
CA ALA A 250 14.96 -19.43 -11.54
C ALA A 250 14.62 -20.00 -10.16
N LEU A 251 13.34 -20.08 -9.79
CA LEU A 251 12.94 -20.69 -8.52
C LEU A 251 13.45 -22.14 -8.42
N PRO A 252 13.89 -22.58 -7.23
CA PRO A 252 14.35 -23.95 -7.01
C PRO A 252 13.32 -24.98 -7.42
N GLN A 253 13.75 -26.05 -8.09
CA GLN A 253 12.87 -27.13 -8.54
C GLN A 253 12.24 -27.92 -7.40
N GLN A 254 12.93 -28.03 -6.27
CA GLN A 254 12.49 -28.82 -5.13
C GLN A 254 12.63 -28.02 -3.83
N GLY A 255 11.63 -28.14 -2.98
CA GLY A 255 11.64 -27.55 -1.65
C GLY A 255 10.91 -26.21 -1.54
N ARG A 256 10.84 -25.72 -0.32
CA ARG A 256 10.40 -24.36 0.01
C ARG A 256 11.60 -23.43 -0.04
N LEU A 257 11.33 -22.16 -0.33
CA LEU A 257 12.30 -21.11 -0.06
C LEU A 257 12.55 -21.01 1.46
N SER A 258 13.77 -20.63 1.82
CA SER A 258 14.19 -20.47 3.21
C SER A 258 13.57 -19.20 3.81
N PHE A 259 12.29 -19.26 4.22
CA PHE A 259 11.58 -18.11 4.79
C PHE A 259 12.34 -17.50 5.96
N ARG A 260 12.42 -16.19 5.96
CA ARG A 260 13.00 -15.39 7.04
C ARG A 260 12.04 -14.29 7.46
N LYS A 261 11.89 -14.13 8.76
CA LYS A 261 11.30 -12.89 9.27
C LYS A 261 12.28 -11.75 9.08
N THR A 262 11.80 -10.67 8.48
CA THR A 262 12.57 -9.44 8.37
C THR A 262 12.62 -8.77 9.75
N GLN A 263 13.69 -8.04 10.05
CA GLN A 263 13.98 -7.51 11.41
C GLN A 263 12.85 -6.64 12.00
N ASN A 264 11.87 -6.33 11.22
CA ASN A 264 10.81 -5.39 11.53
C ASN A 264 9.53 -6.02 12.10
N THR A 265 9.52 -7.35 12.40
CA THR A 265 8.28 -8.07 12.73
C THR A 265 8.15 -8.50 14.18
N GLU A 266 9.11 -8.20 15.04
CA GLU A 266 9.08 -8.86 16.35
C GLU A 266 8.07 -8.32 17.36
N ASN A 267 7.26 -7.29 17.11
CA ASN A 267 6.25 -6.89 18.12
C ASN A 267 5.07 -6.03 17.66
N GLN A 268 4.61 -6.09 16.41
CA GLN A 268 3.44 -5.29 16.08
C GLN A 268 2.35 -6.10 15.35
N ALA A 269 1.24 -6.31 16.09
CA ALA A 269 -0.07 -6.37 15.47
C ALA A 269 -0.17 -5.23 14.46
N THR A 270 -0.65 -5.50 13.23
CA THR A 270 -0.82 -4.51 12.16
C THR A 270 -1.28 -3.19 12.76
N PRO A 271 -0.50 -2.10 12.67
CA PRO A 271 -0.93 -0.84 13.24
C PRO A 271 -2.23 -0.44 12.57
N ARG A 272 -3.32 -0.40 13.32
CA ARG A 272 -4.58 0.16 12.83
C ARG A 272 -4.38 1.67 12.84
N PHE A 273 -3.97 2.20 11.69
CA PHE A 273 -3.79 3.64 11.56
C PHE A 273 -5.12 4.33 11.76
N ARG A 274 -5.23 5.07 12.85
CA ARG A 274 -6.34 5.98 13.13
C ARG A 274 -6.08 7.37 12.56
N LEU A 275 -4.83 7.64 12.19
CA LEU A 275 -4.32 8.93 11.79
C LEU A 275 -3.48 8.78 10.54
N THR A 276 -3.50 9.80 9.71
CA THR A 276 -2.60 9.96 8.59
C THR A 276 -1.93 11.34 8.67
N LEU A 277 -0.63 11.39 8.42
CA LEU A 277 0.08 12.65 8.26
C LEU A 277 -0.26 13.31 6.91
N GLY A 278 -0.62 12.49 5.91
CA GLY A 278 -0.96 12.95 4.56
C GLY A 278 0.28 13.30 3.72
N ILE A 279 1.36 12.54 3.89
CA ILE A 279 2.52 12.58 2.98
C ILE A 279 2.45 11.40 2.01
N MET A 280 3.12 11.57 0.90
CA MET A 280 3.49 10.52 -0.06
C MET A 280 4.99 10.32 0.06
N PRO A 281 5.43 9.15 0.55
CA PRO A 281 6.85 8.85 0.68
C PRO A 281 7.50 8.56 -0.67
N ASP A 282 8.76 8.97 -0.83
CA ASP A 282 9.64 8.47 -1.88
C ASP A 282 10.18 7.09 -1.46
N TYR A 283 9.60 6.02 -2.00
CA TYR A 283 9.98 4.65 -1.69
C TYR A 283 11.34 4.24 -2.25
N PHE A 284 11.95 5.07 -3.09
CA PHE A 284 13.30 4.84 -3.64
C PHE A 284 14.39 5.61 -2.92
N TYR A 285 14.03 6.37 -1.91
CA TYR A 285 14.98 7.14 -1.12
C TYR A 285 15.84 6.20 -0.24
N GLU A 286 17.16 6.30 -0.38
CA GLU A 286 18.13 5.45 0.33
C GLU A 286 18.79 6.18 1.53
N GLY A 287 18.43 7.44 1.77
CA GLY A 287 18.95 8.22 2.90
C GLY A 287 18.24 7.94 4.22
N GLU A 288 18.76 8.51 5.31
CA GLU A 288 18.11 8.45 6.62
C GLU A 288 16.82 9.29 6.62
N GLY A 289 15.74 8.73 7.16
CA GLY A 289 14.43 9.38 7.23
C GLY A 289 13.45 8.92 6.17
N VAL A 290 12.34 9.66 6.04
CA VAL A 290 11.32 9.44 5.01
C VAL A 290 11.23 10.68 4.13
N LYS A 291 11.72 10.57 2.90
CA LYS A 291 11.63 11.66 1.93
C LYS A 291 10.21 11.80 1.42
N VAL A 292 9.76 13.03 1.30
CA VAL A 292 8.41 13.39 0.87
C VAL A 292 8.40 13.64 -0.62
N ASP A 293 7.71 12.78 -1.35
CA ASP A 293 7.47 12.93 -2.79
C ASP A 293 6.22 13.75 -3.07
N GLY A 294 5.33 13.86 -2.10
CA GLY A 294 4.16 14.72 -2.18
C GLY A 294 3.45 14.89 -0.85
N VAL A 295 2.57 15.89 -0.78
CA VAL A 295 1.73 16.17 0.39
C VAL A 295 0.29 16.25 -0.03
N THR A 296 -0.58 15.59 0.70
CA THR A 296 -2.02 15.68 0.50
C THR A 296 -2.53 16.96 1.16
N GLU A 297 -3.04 17.87 0.37
CA GLU A 297 -3.53 19.17 0.85
C GLU A 297 -4.70 19.00 1.84
N GLY A 298 -4.79 19.86 2.86
CA GLY A 298 -5.78 19.76 3.95
C GLY A 298 -5.50 18.67 4.97
N LYS A 299 -4.48 17.84 4.77
CA LYS A 299 -4.01 16.87 5.76
C LYS A 299 -2.96 17.52 6.69
N PRO A 300 -2.71 16.89 7.86
CA PRO A 300 -1.82 17.46 8.89
C PRO A 300 -0.47 17.96 8.37
N ALA A 301 0.20 17.19 7.49
CA ALA A 301 1.49 17.60 6.92
C ALA A 301 1.39 18.89 6.10
N ALA A 302 0.40 18.99 5.23
CA ALA A 302 0.20 20.17 4.38
C ALA A 302 -0.12 21.41 5.22
N LEU A 303 -1.01 21.26 6.22
CA LEU A 303 -1.37 22.34 7.15
C LEU A 303 -0.19 22.80 8.00
N ALA A 304 0.72 21.89 8.34
CA ALA A 304 1.95 22.20 9.06
C ALA A 304 3.05 22.82 8.18
N GLY A 305 2.87 22.83 6.84
CA GLY A 305 3.84 23.42 5.92
C GLY A 305 4.94 22.45 5.45
N VAL A 306 4.72 21.13 5.53
CA VAL A 306 5.56 20.13 4.86
C VAL A 306 5.46 20.30 3.35
N ARG A 307 6.56 20.08 2.64
CA ARG A 307 6.66 20.27 1.18
C ARG A 307 7.28 19.06 0.53
N GLN A 308 7.03 18.89 -0.76
CA GLN A 308 7.77 17.94 -1.58
C GLN A 308 9.27 18.21 -1.48
N GLY A 309 10.06 17.15 -1.36
CA GLY A 309 11.51 17.21 -1.18
C GLY A 309 11.98 17.30 0.26
N ASP A 310 11.10 17.53 1.25
CA ASP A 310 11.45 17.42 2.67
C ASP A 310 11.79 15.96 3.00
N THR A 311 12.67 15.76 4.00
CA THR A 311 12.92 14.43 4.56
C THR A 311 12.52 14.44 6.04
N LEU A 312 11.53 13.62 6.42
CA LEU A 312 11.09 13.48 7.81
C LEU A 312 12.18 12.75 8.62
N LEU A 313 12.61 13.35 9.71
CA LEU A 313 13.62 12.80 10.62
C LEU A 313 13.08 12.56 12.04
N GLY A 314 11.90 13.08 12.36
CA GLY A 314 11.28 12.86 13.67
C GLY A 314 9.84 13.30 13.73
N LEU A 315 9.03 12.61 14.53
CA LEU A 315 7.61 12.92 14.78
C LEU A 315 7.32 12.77 16.28
N GLY A 316 7.04 13.87 16.95
CA GLY A 316 6.98 13.91 18.41
C GLY A 316 8.32 13.46 19.00
N ASP A 317 8.27 12.52 19.94
CA ASP A 317 9.45 11.94 20.60
C ASP A 317 10.14 10.83 19.78
N PHE A 318 9.53 10.42 18.64
CA PHE A 318 10.06 9.35 17.81
C PHE A 318 11.07 9.86 16.80
N VAL A 319 12.19 9.14 16.66
CA VAL A 319 13.15 9.34 15.57
C VAL A 319 12.68 8.55 14.35
N VAL A 320 12.60 9.22 13.21
CA VAL A 320 12.24 8.62 11.93
C VAL A 320 13.50 8.38 11.12
N ARG A 321 13.86 7.12 10.89
CA ARG A 321 15.03 6.71 10.11
C ARG A 321 14.65 6.08 8.76
N ASP A 322 13.44 5.54 8.69
CA ASP A 322 12.92 4.80 7.56
C ASP A 322 11.37 4.77 7.62
N MET A 323 10.75 4.17 6.62
CA MET A 323 9.28 4.00 6.55
C MET A 323 8.71 3.32 7.79
N GLN A 324 9.41 2.37 8.35
CA GLN A 324 8.91 1.63 9.48
C GLN A 324 8.92 2.45 10.77
N THR A 325 10.01 3.11 11.06
CA THR A 325 10.09 4.00 12.23
C THR A 325 9.08 5.14 12.09
N TYR A 326 8.81 5.62 10.87
CA TYR A 326 7.72 6.55 10.58
C TYR A 326 6.35 5.96 10.90
N MET A 327 6.07 4.73 10.45
CA MET A 327 4.80 4.07 10.73
C MET A 327 4.62 3.81 12.23
N THR A 328 5.68 3.44 12.94
CA THR A 328 5.68 3.29 14.40
C THR A 328 5.38 4.62 15.09
N ALA A 329 6.02 5.70 14.65
CA ALA A 329 5.77 7.04 15.17
C ALA A 329 4.31 7.46 14.97
N LEU A 330 3.79 7.25 13.76
CA LEU A 330 2.41 7.61 13.42
C LEU A 330 1.38 6.81 14.26
N ALA A 331 1.65 5.54 14.53
CA ALA A 331 0.80 4.69 15.38
C ALA A 331 0.75 5.18 16.85
N GLY A 332 1.80 5.87 17.31
CA GLY A 332 1.88 6.47 18.65
C GLY A 332 1.21 7.84 18.77
N MET A 333 0.69 8.40 17.66
CA MET A 333 0.05 9.72 17.70
C MET A 333 -1.41 9.65 18.16
N GLU A 334 -1.92 10.75 18.70
CA GLU A 334 -3.29 10.87 19.18
C GLU A 334 -4.04 12.00 18.46
N ILE A 335 -5.31 11.76 18.15
CA ILE A 335 -6.20 12.75 17.51
C ILE A 335 -6.31 14.00 18.41
N GLY A 336 -6.20 15.17 17.78
CA GLY A 336 -6.33 16.47 18.45
C GLY A 336 -5.05 16.97 19.12
N LYS A 337 -4.00 16.16 19.23
CA LYS A 337 -2.70 16.57 19.76
C LYS A 337 -1.86 17.27 18.72
N THR A 338 -1.13 18.30 19.16
CA THR A 338 -0.09 18.95 18.38
C THR A 338 1.26 18.37 18.79
N VAL A 339 2.06 17.97 17.83
CA VAL A 339 3.40 17.41 18.03
C VAL A 339 4.41 18.09 17.12
N THR A 340 5.67 18.07 17.49
CA THR A 340 6.76 18.61 16.66
C THR A 340 7.13 17.57 15.58
N LEU A 341 7.12 17.99 14.33
CA LEU A 341 7.64 17.26 13.19
C LEU A 341 8.98 17.87 12.79
N ARG A 342 10.04 17.09 12.80
CA ARG A 342 11.38 17.50 12.35
C ARG A 342 11.59 17.03 10.92
N VAL A 343 11.86 17.97 10.04
CA VAL A 343 12.17 17.69 8.64
C VAL A 343 13.49 18.29 8.23
N GLN A 344 14.22 17.63 7.35
CA GLN A 344 15.34 18.23 6.66
C GLN A 344 14.84 18.87 5.37
N ARG A 345 15.10 20.15 5.19
CA ARG A 345 14.77 20.95 4.00
C ARG A 345 15.99 21.70 3.52
N ASN A 346 16.42 21.45 2.30
CA ASN A 346 17.62 22.10 1.71
C ASN A 346 18.86 22.01 2.61
N GLY A 347 19.07 20.85 3.24
CA GLY A 347 20.19 20.59 4.13
C GLY A 347 20.04 21.11 5.57
N SER A 348 19.00 21.89 5.88
CA SER A 348 18.74 22.43 7.22
C SER A 348 17.60 21.69 7.90
N ILE A 349 17.67 21.56 9.22
CA ILE A 349 16.58 21.00 10.03
C ILE A 349 15.53 22.10 10.28
N VAL A 350 14.28 21.78 9.98
CA VAL A 350 13.12 22.64 10.23
C VAL A 350 12.16 21.91 11.16
N GLU A 351 11.71 22.59 12.20
CA GLU A 351 10.68 22.08 13.11
C GLU A 351 9.33 22.70 12.75
N LEU A 352 8.36 21.83 12.53
CA LEU A 352 6.99 22.17 12.17
C LEU A 352 6.05 21.68 13.26
N GLN A 353 4.96 22.41 13.52
CA GLN A 353 3.93 21.96 14.46
C GLN A 353 2.80 21.27 13.69
N VAL A 354 2.63 20.00 13.93
CA VAL A 354 1.60 19.16 13.28
C VAL A 354 0.49 18.87 14.27
N ARG A 355 -0.74 19.12 13.88
CA ARG A 355 -1.92 18.74 14.63
C ARG A 355 -2.66 17.62 13.89
N PHE A 356 -2.85 16.51 14.57
CA PHE A 356 -3.59 15.37 14.06
C PHE A 356 -5.10 15.48 14.30
#